data_3d950532d723ace795f62e2baa2e1adb
#
_entry.id   3d950532d723ace795f62e2baa2e1adb
#
_cell.length_a   1.000
_cell.length_b   1.000
_cell.length_c   1.000
_cell.angle_alpha   90.00
_cell.angle_beta   90.00
_cell.angle_gamma   90.00
#
_symmetry.space_group_name_H-M   'P 1'
#
loop_
_entity.id
_entity.type
_entity.pdbx_description
1 polymer ?
#
loop_
_entity_poly.entity_id
_entity_poly.type
_entity_poly.pdbx_seq_one_letter_code
_entity_poly.pdbx_strand_id
1 'polypeptide(L)'
;VRVGDDFYMTASSFNVSPGLPILHSKDLVNWELIGHALPRQYPLEHYSKPQHGNGVWAPSFRYHEGEFYIYYGDPDFGIYMLKASDPKGPWSLPHLVKEGKGLIDPSPLWDEDGRAYLVHAYAGSRAGIKSILVVAEMHPDGTHLLNEGKIVFDGHEAHETIEGPKFYKYEGYYYIFAPAGGVTHGWQEVLRSKNVYGPYENRTVMHQGNTDINGPHQGGWVDTPTGEHWFIHFQDAIEYGRITHLNPVNWKDGWPLIGIDTNNDGIGEPVRQHRKPNVGGSHPIVTPPDSDEFDSVELGLQWQWHANPKNTWAFINPGKKNLRLFSDQLPENASNYYQVPHLLLQKFPARSFTVDTKMTFKPSDKKLGERAGLIIMGRSYASLALEVREDGLYLVFNISDDAQYGAPEVEHFAEKMATNTIHLRTSISDEGLATFSYSTNGRRFKKIDTPYPVIRGHWIGAKVGLFNVRQKTTNDSGYADFDYFRFSK
;
A
#
# COMPACT_ATOMS: atom_id res chain seq x y z
N VAL A 1 -11.29 -8.16 -8.76
CA VAL A 1 -12.16 -9.29 -9.21
C VAL A 1 -13.62 -8.96 -8.93
N ARG A 2 -14.54 -9.40 -9.81
CA ARG A 2 -15.99 -9.37 -9.58
C ARG A 2 -16.50 -10.76 -9.18
N VAL A 3 -17.41 -10.81 -8.21
CA VAL A 3 -18.13 -12.01 -7.80
C VAL A 3 -19.61 -11.65 -7.65
N GLY A 4 -20.45 -12.11 -8.58
CA GLY A 4 -21.83 -11.63 -8.65
C GLY A 4 -21.93 -10.13 -8.92
N ASP A 5 -22.55 -9.40 -7.99
CA ASP A 5 -22.70 -7.95 -8.03
C ASP A 5 -21.65 -7.20 -7.18
N ASP A 6 -20.66 -7.91 -6.66
CA ASP A 6 -19.64 -7.38 -5.77
C ASP A 6 -18.28 -7.30 -6.46
N PHE A 7 -17.55 -6.23 -6.18
CA PHE A 7 -16.19 -6.01 -6.66
C PHE A 7 -15.22 -6.01 -5.49
N TYR A 8 -14.09 -6.69 -5.66
CA TYR A 8 -13.04 -6.78 -4.66
C TYR A 8 -11.71 -6.38 -5.25
N MET A 9 -10.91 -5.64 -4.47
CA MET A 9 -9.59 -5.18 -4.85
C MET A 9 -8.61 -5.40 -3.71
N THR A 10 -7.36 -5.71 -4.05
CA THR A 10 -6.23 -5.70 -3.13
C THR A 10 -5.08 -4.91 -3.75
N ALA A 11 -4.08 -4.57 -2.97
CA ALA A 11 -2.94 -3.78 -3.42
C ALA A 11 -1.64 -4.22 -2.76
N SER A 12 -0.52 -3.83 -3.38
CA SER A 12 0.81 -3.94 -2.78
C SER A 12 0.82 -3.27 -1.41
N SER A 13 1.39 -3.93 -0.42
CA SER A 13 1.53 -3.42 0.94
C SER A 13 2.98 -3.42 1.41
N PHE A 14 3.88 -3.96 0.62
CA PHE A 14 5.31 -4.06 0.94
C PHE A 14 5.53 -4.69 2.31
N ASN A 15 6.40 -4.12 3.15
CA ASN A 15 6.78 -4.67 4.45
C ASN A 15 5.81 -4.38 5.60
N VAL A 16 4.76 -3.56 5.40
CA VAL A 16 3.89 -3.15 6.51
C VAL A 16 2.94 -4.26 6.97
N SER A 17 2.55 -4.22 8.23
CA SER A 17 1.61 -5.18 8.84
C SER A 17 0.44 -4.45 9.53
N PRO A 18 -0.81 -4.87 9.29
CA PRO A 18 -1.22 -5.91 8.34
C PRO A 18 -1.01 -5.50 6.88
N GLY A 19 -0.81 -6.50 6.02
CA GLY A 19 -0.64 -6.33 4.58
C GLY A 19 -1.83 -6.86 3.77
N LEU A 20 -1.79 -6.71 2.43
CA LEU A 20 -2.84 -7.10 1.51
C LEU A 20 -4.22 -6.58 1.93
N PRO A 21 -4.46 -5.25 1.86
CA PRO A 21 -5.77 -4.68 2.17
C PRO A 21 -6.83 -5.24 1.24
N ILE A 22 -8.00 -5.55 1.77
CA ILE A 22 -9.15 -6.01 1.00
C ILE A 22 -10.18 -4.88 0.96
N LEU A 23 -10.40 -4.38 -0.25
CA LEU A 23 -11.40 -3.37 -0.52
C LEU A 23 -12.60 -4.01 -1.21
N HIS A 24 -13.79 -3.53 -0.88
CA HIS A 24 -15.06 -3.95 -1.44
C HIS A 24 -15.78 -2.77 -2.06
N SER A 25 -16.46 -3.00 -3.18
CA SER A 25 -17.30 -2.01 -3.85
C SER A 25 -18.52 -2.68 -4.50
N LYS A 26 -19.60 -1.93 -4.60
CA LYS A 26 -20.78 -2.31 -5.39
C LYS A 26 -20.84 -1.62 -6.76
N ASP A 27 -19.97 -0.62 -7.00
CA ASP A 27 -20.09 0.24 -8.19
C ASP A 27 -18.73 0.62 -8.83
N LEU A 28 -17.60 0.04 -8.37
CA LEU A 28 -16.23 0.35 -8.80
C LEU A 28 -15.74 1.77 -8.47
N VAL A 29 -16.59 2.61 -7.90
CA VAL A 29 -16.30 4.03 -7.58
C VAL A 29 -16.17 4.24 -6.09
N ASN A 30 -17.09 3.67 -5.32
CA ASN A 30 -17.15 3.80 -3.87
C ASN A 30 -16.59 2.51 -3.25
N TRP A 31 -15.52 2.64 -2.49
CA TRP A 31 -14.78 1.50 -1.92
C TRP A 31 -14.72 1.59 -0.41
N GLU A 32 -14.96 0.51 0.27
CA GLU A 32 -14.72 0.35 1.71
C GLU A 32 -13.57 -0.63 1.97
N LEU A 33 -12.80 -0.39 3.01
CA LEU A 33 -11.78 -1.32 3.48
C LEU A 33 -12.43 -2.31 4.44
N ILE A 34 -12.50 -3.58 4.05
CA ILE A 34 -13.23 -4.62 4.80
C ILE A 34 -12.33 -5.59 5.57
N GLY A 35 -11.02 -5.54 5.36
CA GLY A 35 -10.06 -6.40 6.04
C GLY A 35 -8.67 -6.35 5.45
N HIS A 36 -7.83 -7.27 5.93
CA HIS A 36 -6.49 -7.53 5.40
C HIS A 36 -6.28 -9.04 5.30
N ALA A 37 -5.78 -9.50 4.17
CA ALA A 37 -5.52 -10.94 3.97
C ALA A 37 -4.25 -11.41 4.68
N LEU A 38 -3.31 -10.51 5.00
CA LEU A 38 -2.01 -10.84 5.57
C LEU A 38 -1.79 -10.09 6.89
N PRO A 39 -2.22 -10.66 8.04
CA PRO A 39 -2.05 -10.00 9.34
C PRO A 39 -0.58 -9.77 9.71
N ARG A 40 0.33 -10.63 9.26
CA ARG A 40 1.77 -10.55 9.46
C ARG A 40 2.52 -10.98 8.21
N GLN A 41 3.63 -10.31 7.91
CA GLN A 41 4.52 -10.65 6.80
C GLN A 41 5.33 -11.94 7.09
N TYR A 42 5.66 -12.67 6.04
CA TYR A 42 6.46 -13.89 6.11
C TYR A 42 7.72 -13.78 5.22
N PRO A 43 8.87 -14.31 5.68
CA PRO A 43 9.12 -15.01 6.95
C PRO A 43 9.01 -14.07 8.18
N LEU A 44 8.42 -14.56 9.28
CA LEU A 44 8.09 -13.73 10.46
C LEU A 44 9.30 -12.99 11.06
N GLU A 45 10.45 -13.67 11.16
CA GLU A 45 11.65 -13.08 11.74
C GLU A 45 12.25 -11.99 10.85
N HIS A 46 12.30 -12.21 9.53
CA HIS A 46 12.80 -11.24 8.56
C HIS A 46 12.00 -9.92 8.65
N TYR A 47 10.68 -10.02 8.70
CA TYR A 47 9.77 -8.88 8.78
C TYR A 47 9.47 -8.39 10.21
N SER A 48 10.23 -8.87 11.21
CA SER A 48 10.23 -8.25 12.56
C SER A 48 10.93 -6.88 12.58
N LYS A 49 11.64 -6.55 11.51
CA LYS A 49 12.33 -5.28 11.25
C LYS A 49 11.76 -4.64 9.97
N PRO A 50 11.80 -3.29 9.84
CA PRO A 50 11.42 -2.64 8.61
C PRO A 50 12.27 -3.12 7.42
N GLN A 51 11.61 -3.53 6.36
CA GLN A 51 12.20 -4.02 5.11
C GLN A 51 11.71 -3.17 3.94
N HIS A 52 11.97 -1.87 4.03
CA HIS A 52 11.42 -0.87 3.12
C HIS A 52 11.52 -1.26 1.65
N GLY A 53 10.36 -1.26 0.97
CA GLY A 53 10.25 -1.61 -0.43
C GLY A 53 10.28 -3.11 -0.75
N ASN A 54 10.45 -3.98 0.25
CA ASN A 54 10.37 -5.45 0.11
C ASN A 54 9.02 -5.97 0.61
N GLY A 55 8.80 -7.27 0.56
CA GLY A 55 7.56 -7.91 1.00
C GLY A 55 6.54 -8.03 -0.12
N VAL A 56 5.30 -7.64 0.13
CA VAL A 56 4.19 -7.81 -0.82
C VAL A 56 4.30 -6.83 -1.99
N TRP A 57 4.79 -7.33 -3.12
CA TRP A 57 4.71 -6.61 -4.40
C TRP A 57 3.39 -6.95 -5.11
N ALA A 58 3.16 -6.43 -6.31
CA ALA A 58 1.88 -6.42 -6.99
C ALA A 58 1.10 -7.74 -6.95
N PRO A 59 0.01 -7.83 -6.18
CA PRO A 59 -0.80 -9.03 -6.09
C PRO A 59 -1.76 -9.16 -7.27
N SER A 60 -2.24 -10.41 -7.48
CA SER A 60 -3.43 -10.70 -8.28
C SER A 60 -4.51 -11.28 -7.40
N PHE A 61 -5.74 -10.83 -7.59
CA PHE A 61 -6.93 -11.26 -6.87
C PHE A 61 -7.84 -12.03 -7.82
N ARG A 62 -8.18 -13.28 -7.49
CA ARG A 62 -9.02 -14.17 -8.31
C ARG A 62 -10.09 -14.85 -7.46
N TYR A 63 -11.14 -15.29 -8.12
CA TYR A 63 -12.17 -16.12 -7.53
C TYR A 63 -12.34 -17.37 -8.41
N HIS A 64 -12.26 -18.54 -7.80
CA HIS A 64 -12.37 -19.82 -8.50
C HIS A 64 -13.02 -20.85 -7.58
N GLU A 65 -14.01 -21.57 -8.06
CA GLU A 65 -14.71 -22.67 -7.37
C GLU A 65 -15.14 -22.35 -5.92
N GLY A 66 -15.67 -21.13 -5.70
CA GLY A 66 -16.18 -20.73 -4.38
C GLY A 66 -15.14 -20.15 -3.44
N GLU A 67 -13.88 -20.07 -3.84
CA GLU A 67 -12.79 -19.52 -3.03
C GLU A 67 -12.16 -18.28 -3.70
N PHE A 68 -11.74 -17.33 -2.86
CA PHE A 68 -10.91 -16.19 -3.23
C PHE A 68 -9.44 -16.59 -3.11
N TYR A 69 -8.65 -16.21 -4.10
CA TYR A 69 -7.20 -16.44 -4.16
C TYR A 69 -6.46 -15.12 -4.33
N ILE A 70 -5.41 -14.91 -3.54
CA ILE A 70 -4.45 -13.83 -3.73
C ILE A 70 -3.09 -14.45 -3.98
N TYR A 71 -2.48 -14.11 -5.12
CA TYR A 71 -1.08 -14.42 -5.40
C TYR A 71 -0.28 -13.15 -5.33
N TYR A 72 0.87 -13.17 -4.67
CA TYR A 72 1.79 -12.04 -4.65
C TYR A 72 3.23 -12.50 -4.78
N GLY A 73 4.08 -11.65 -5.36
CA GLY A 73 5.52 -11.82 -5.36
C GLY A 73 6.14 -11.13 -4.16
N ASP A 74 6.96 -11.86 -3.42
CA ASP A 74 7.98 -11.29 -2.57
C ASP A 74 9.31 -11.41 -3.33
N PRO A 75 9.95 -10.30 -3.76
CA PRO A 75 11.10 -10.36 -4.66
C PRO A 75 12.32 -11.03 -4.05
N ASP A 76 12.37 -11.20 -2.73
CA ASP A 76 13.49 -11.81 -2.03
C ASP A 76 13.27 -13.30 -1.73
N PHE A 77 12.01 -13.79 -1.76
CA PHE A 77 11.65 -15.16 -1.41
C PHE A 77 10.94 -15.94 -2.51
N GLY A 78 10.02 -15.31 -3.26
CA GLY A 78 9.29 -15.99 -4.32
C GLY A 78 7.81 -15.63 -4.41
N ILE A 79 7.02 -16.53 -5.01
CA ILE A 79 5.59 -16.38 -5.22
C ILE A 79 4.84 -17.06 -4.08
N TYR A 80 3.98 -16.30 -3.41
CA TYR A 80 3.09 -16.78 -2.36
C TYR A 80 1.63 -16.74 -2.80
N MET A 81 0.82 -17.59 -2.19
CA MET A 81 -0.62 -17.66 -2.35
C MET A 81 -1.32 -17.70 -0.99
N LEU A 82 -2.46 -17.01 -0.90
CA LEU A 82 -3.43 -17.11 0.19
C LEU A 82 -4.80 -17.39 -0.41
N LYS A 83 -5.67 -18.06 0.36
CA LYS A 83 -7.05 -18.27 -0.05
C LYS A 83 -8.03 -18.18 1.12
N ALA A 84 -9.28 -17.85 0.80
CA ALA A 84 -10.40 -17.77 1.74
C ALA A 84 -11.73 -17.98 1.01
N SER A 85 -12.72 -18.54 1.72
CA SER A 85 -14.10 -18.62 1.22
C SER A 85 -14.89 -17.31 1.37
N ASP A 86 -14.49 -16.45 2.32
CA ASP A 86 -15.05 -15.12 2.53
C ASP A 86 -13.93 -14.06 2.31
N PRO A 87 -14.15 -13.01 1.54
CA PRO A 87 -13.13 -11.98 1.33
C PRO A 87 -12.73 -11.23 2.60
N LYS A 88 -13.56 -11.24 3.64
CA LYS A 88 -13.21 -10.74 4.98
C LYS A 88 -12.29 -11.69 5.75
N GLY A 89 -12.16 -12.92 5.30
CA GLY A 89 -11.38 -13.99 5.94
C GLY A 89 -12.24 -14.94 6.80
N PRO A 90 -11.62 -15.81 7.59
CA PRO A 90 -10.17 -15.89 7.77
C PRO A 90 -9.44 -16.35 6.51
N TRP A 91 -8.33 -15.71 6.20
CA TRP A 91 -7.43 -16.10 5.13
C TRP A 91 -6.46 -17.19 5.60
N SER A 92 -6.07 -18.07 4.68
CA SER A 92 -5.01 -19.05 4.97
C SER A 92 -3.68 -18.36 5.31
N LEU A 93 -2.76 -19.08 5.93
CA LEU A 93 -1.37 -18.65 5.98
C LEU A 93 -0.79 -18.57 4.57
N PRO A 94 0.19 -17.68 4.31
CA PRO A 94 0.87 -17.61 3.03
C PRO A 94 1.53 -18.95 2.68
N HIS A 95 1.18 -19.50 1.52
CA HIS A 95 1.75 -20.71 0.97
C HIS A 95 2.77 -20.34 -0.11
N LEU A 96 4.00 -20.84 -0.03
CA LEU A 96 5.04 -20.61 -1.04
C LEU A 96 4.80 -21.51 -2.25
N VAL A 97 4.31 -20.92 -3.34
CA VAL A 97 3.99 -21.62 -4.60
C VAL A 97 5.24 -21.91 -5.43
N LYS A 98 6.18 -20.97 -5.44
CA LYS A 98 7.47 -21.09 -6.11
C LYS A 98 8.51 -20.28 -5.38
N GLU A 99 9.56 -20.93 -4.90
CA GLU A 99 10.74 -20.26 -4.34
C GLU A 99 11.59 -19.66 -5.46
N GLY A 100 12.15 -18.48 -5.22
CA GLY A 100 13.10 -17.84 -6.12
C GLY A 100 13.17 -16.33 -5.97
N LYS A 101 14.37 -15.79 -6.10
CA LYS A 101 14.59 -14.34 -6.06
C LYS A 101 14.15 -13.68 -7.36
N GLY A 102 13.51 -12.54 -7.22
CA GLY A 102 13.10 -11.71 -8.33
C GLY A 102 11.84 -12.16 -9.05
N LEU A 103 11.13 -13.20 -8.57
CA LEU A 103 9.83 -13.58 -9.08
C LEU A 103 8.79 -12.57 -8.60
N ILE A 104 8.14 -11.87 -9.54
CA ILE A 104 7.20 -10.80 -9.23
C ILE A 104 5.92 -10.89 -10.05
N ASP A 105 4.89 -10.21 -9.57
CA ASP A 105 3.63 -9.93 -10.26
C ASP A 105 2.88 -11.19 -10.76
N PRO A 106 2.73 -12.25 -9.95
CA PRO A 106 2.09 -13.48 -10.38
C PRO A 106 0.60 -13.27 -10.66
N SER A 107 0.09 -13.88 -11.75
CA SER A 107 -1.33 -13.88 -12.06
C SER A 107 -1.78 -15.26 -12.53
N PRO A 108 -2.63 -15.96 -11.77
CA PRO A 108 -3.14 -17.28 -12.14
C PRO A 108 -4.31 -17.16 -13.13
N LEU A 109 -4.49 -18.23 -13.90
CA LEU A 109 -5.63 -18.48 -14.76
C LEU A 109 -6.01 -19.96 -14.63
N TRP A 110 -7.25 -20.26 -14.27
CA TRP A 110 -7.87 -21.58 -14.40
C TRP A 110 -8.61 -21.63 -15.73
N ASP A 111 -8.27 -22.62 -16.55
CA ASP A 111 -8.85 -22.76 -17.88
C ASP A 111 -10.06 -23.72 -17.86
N GLU A 112 -10.90 -23.62 -18.89
CA GLU A 112 -12.11 -24.40 -19.04
C GLU A 112 -11.85 -25.93 -19.25
N ASP A 113 -10.63 -26.28 -19.64
CA ASP A 113 -10.19 -27.66 -19.80
C ASP A 113 -9.70 -28.32 -18.49
N GLY A 114 -9.82 -27.60 -17.36
CA GLY A 114 -9.42 -28.06 -16.02
C GLY A 114 -7.93 -27.86 -15.70
N ARG A 115 -7.16 -27.32 -16.63
CA ARG A 115 -5.77 -26.94 -16.37
C ARG A 115 -5.69 -25.53 -15.76
N ALA A 116 -4.61 -25.29 -15.05
CA ALA A 116 -4.31 -23.98 -14.51
C ALA A 116 -2.92 -23.50 -14.95
N TYR A 117 -2.77 -22.19 -15.07
CA TYR A 117 -1.55 -21.55 -15.51
C TYR A 117 -1.26 -20.35 -14.63
N LEU A 118 0.02 -19.97 -14.53
CA LEU A 118 0.45 -18.77 -13.84
C LEU A 118 1.42 -18.01 -14.74
N VAL A 119 1.13 -16.74 -15.00
CA VAL A 119 2.06 -15.80 -15.62
C VAL A 119 2.78 -14.99 -14.53
N HIS A 120 4.06 -14.71 -14.72
CA HIS A 120 4.82 -13.84 -13.84
C HIS A 120 5.90 -13.06 -14.61
N ALA A 121 6.45 -12.03 -13.95
CA ALA A 121 7.59 -11.24 -14.44
C ALA A 121 8.81 -11.44 -13.53
N TYR A 122 9.89 -10.71 -13.85
CA TYR A 122 11.14 -10.71 -13.07
C TYR A 122 11.57 -9.31 -12.68
N ALA A 123 11.99 -9.14 -11.42
CA ALA A 123 12.67 -7.95 -10.93
C ALA A 123 14.17 -8.04 -11.20
N GLY A 124 14.69 -7.22 -12.11
CA GLY A 124 16.11 -7.25 -12.50
C GLY A 124 17.07 -7.05 -11.32
N SER A 125 16.67 -6.27 -10.32
CA SER A 125 17.47 -6.03 -9.11
C SER A 125 17.73 -7.28 -8.24
N ARG A 126 16.98 -8.38 -8.45
CA ARG A 126 17.11 -9.64 -7.72
C ARG A 126 17.46 -10.81 -8.65
N ALA A 127 16.80 -10.88 -9.80
CA ALA A 127 16.96 -11.98 -10.77
C ALA A 127 18.11 -11.77 -11.76
N GLY A 128 18.63 -10.54 -11.90
CA GLY A 128 19.59 -10.19 -12.94
C GLY A 128 19.00 -10.14 -14.35
N ILE A 129 17.69 -10.34 -14.50
CA ILE A 129 16.93 -10.23 -15.74
C ILE A 129 15.59 -9.53 -15.46
N LYS A 130 15.09 -8.75 -16.42
CA LYS A 130 13.79 -8.08 -16.40
C LYS A 130 13.19 -8.08 -17.81
N SER A 131 12.06 -7.43 -18.00
CA SER A 131 11.42 -7.20 -19.29
C SER A 131 11.00 -8.46 -20.03
N ILE A 132 10.77 -9.55 -19.33
CA ILE A 132 10.24 -10.81 -19.89
C ILE A 132 9.02 -11.28 -19.10
N LEU A 133 8.09 -11.94 -19.80
CA LEU A 133 6.95 -12.61 -19.19
C LEU A 133 7.06 -14.11 -19.38
N VAL A 134 6.81 -14.85 -18.30
CA VAL A 134 6.88 -16.32 -18.28
C VAL A 134 5.52 -16.89 -17.92
N VAL A 135 5.05 -17.87 -18.66
CA VAL A 135 3.86 -18.68 -18.34
C VAL A 135 4.31 -20.08 -17.94
N ALA A 136 3.88 -20.53 -16.79
CA ALA A 136 4.06 -21.89 -16.29
C ALA A 136 2.71 -22.58 -16.11
N GLU A 137 2.67 -23.89 -16.28
CA GLU A 137 1.53 -24.69 -15.87
C GLU A 137 1.53 -24.83 -14.35
N MET A 138 0.37 -24.66 -13.75
CA MET A 138 0.16 -24.70 -12.31
C MET A 138 -0.76 -25.89 -11.98
N HIS A 139 -0.56 -26.53 -10.85
CA HIS A 139 -1.50 -27.53 -10.37
C HIS A 139 -2.89 -26.88 -10.16
N PRO A 140 -4.01 -27.54 -10.55
CA PRO A 140 -5.34 -26.94 -10.47
C PRO A 140 -5.77 -26.44 -9.08
N ASP A 141 -5.22 -27.01 -8.00
CA ASP A 141 -5.46 -26.52 -6.64
C ASP A 141 -4.74 -25.19 -6.31
N GLY A 142 -3.91 -24.68 -7.23
CA GLY A 142 -3.21 -23.41 -7.11
C GLY A 142 -1.95 -23.41 -6.23
N THR A 143 -1.53 -24.59 -5.72
CA THR A 143 -0.48 -24.63 -4.68
C THR A 143 0.94 -24.67 -5.20
N HIS A 144 1.20 -25.12 -6.45
CA HIS A 144 2.55 -25.22 -6.98
C HIS A 144 2.57 -25.21 -8.51
N LEU A 145 3.71 -24.87 -9.09
CA LEU A 145 3.94 -24.94 -10.53
C LEU A 145 4.38 -26.37 -10.92
N LEU A 146 3.87 -26.83 -12.05
CA LEU A 146 4.17 -28.18 -12.59
C LEU A 146 5.43 -28.20 -13.48
N ASN A 147 5.91 -27.02 -13.90
CA ASN A 147 7.11 -26.85 -14.69
C ASN A 147 7.75 -25.48 -14.45
N GLU A 148 8.93 -25.25 -15.03
CA GLU A 148 9.66 -23.97 -14.92
C GLU A 148 9.05 -22.84 -15.76
N GLY A 149 8.09 -23.15 -16.64
CA GLY A 149 7.45 -22.21 -17.54
C GLY A 149 8.25 -21.93 -18.81
N LYS A 150 7.65 -21.13 -19.69
CA LYS A 150 8.23 -20.64 -20.94
C LYS A 150 8.16 -19.14 -21.01
N ILE A 151 9.21 -18.49 -21.52
CA ILE A 151 9.15 -17.09 -21.93
C ILE A 151 8.13 -16.99 -23.07
N VAL A 152 7.07 -16.24 -22.84
CA VAL A 152 6.00 -16.01 -23.84
C VAL A 152 6.10 -14.64 -24.48
N PHE A 153 6.85 -13.73 -23.85
CA PHE A 153 7.10 -12.39 -24.38
C PHE A 153 8.45 -11.85 -23.92
N ASP A 154 9.21 -11.27 -24.84
CA ASP A 154 10.46 -10.59 -24.59
C ASP A 154 10.30 -9.11 -24.97
N GLY A 155 10.37 -8.23 -24.00
CA GLY A 155 10.18 -6.78 -24.14
C GLY A 155 11.47 -5.97 -24.24
N HIS A 156 12.64 -6.59 -24.27
CA HIS A 156 13.91 -5.85 -24.22
C HIS A 156 14.09 -4.78 -25.31
N GLU A 157 13.57 -5.01 -26.50
CA GLU A 157 13.77 -4.07 -27.62
C GLU A 157 12.79 -2.89 -27.59
N ALA A 158 11.51 -3.11 -27.28
CA ALA A 158 10.45 -2.12 -27.46
C ALA A 158 9.56 -1.91 -26.23
N HIS A 159 9.59 -2.82 -25.27
CA HIS A 159 8.72 -2.82 -24.09
C HIS A 159 9.53 -2.98 -22.81
N GLU A 160 10.60 -2.18 -22.69
CA GLU A 160 11.47 -2.21 -21.51
C GLU A 160 10.66 -2.11 -20.22
N THR A 161 11.05 -2.92 -19.22
CA THR A 161 10.36 -3.01 -17.94
C THR A 161 8.90 -3.45 -18.11
N ILE A 162 8.60 -4.34 -19.08
CA ILE A 162 7.29 -4.99 -19.09
C ILE A 162 7.19 -5.92 -17.87
N GLU A 163 6.15 -5.69 -17.05
CA GLU A 163 5.91 -6.36 -15.78
C GLU A 163 4.41 -6.34 -15.46
N GLY A 164 3.99 -6.65 -14.24
CA GLY A 164 2.60 -6.51 -13.82
C GLY A 164 1.56 -7.33 -14.58
N PRO A 165 1.89 -8.52 -15.13
CA PRO A 165 0.94 -9.22 -16.00
C PRO A 165 -0.33 -9.60 -15.25
N LYS A 166 -1.48 -9.43 -15.92
CA LYS A 166 -2.78 -9.96 -15.50
C LYS A 166 -3.32 -10.86 -16.59
N PHE A 167 -3.57 -12.13 -16.24
CA PHE A 167 -3.90 -13.20 -17.16
C PHE A 167 -5.41 -13.40 -17.24
N TYR A 168 -5.96 -13.37 -18.46
CA TYR A 168 -7.39 -13.57 -18.72
C TYR A 168 -7.61 -14.49 -19.92
N LYS A 169 -8.80 -15.10 -19.97
CA LYS A 169 -9.33 -15.76 -21.18
C LYS A 169 -10.64 -15.08 -21.55
N TYR A 170 -10.76 -14.64 -22.79
CA TYR A 170 -11.94 -13.93 -23.26
C TYR A 170 -12.16 -14.20 -24.76
N GLU A 171 -13.39 -14.52 -25.16
CA GLU A 171 -13.78 -14.84 -26.55
C GLU A 171 -12.81 -15.81 -27.27
N GLY A 172 -12.34 -16.83 -26.54
CA GLY A 172 -11.46 -17.88 -27.05
C GLY A 172 -10.01 -17.45 -27.30
N TYR A 173 -9.58 -16.31 -26.74
CA TYR A 173 -8.19 -15.86 -26.69
C TYR A 173 -7.67 -15.79 -25.26
N TYR A 174 -6.39 -16.06 -25.11
CA TYR A 174 -5.62 -15.73 -23.91
C TYR A 174 -5.11 -14.31 -24.02
N TYR A 175 -5.33 -13.51 -22.98
CA TYR A 175 -4.88 -12.13 -22.88
C TYR A 175 -3.96 -11.96 -21.69
N ILE A 176 -2.85 -11.26 -21.89
CA ILE A 176 -1.98 -10.78 -20.82
C ILE A 176 -1.96 -9.26 -20.89
N PHE A 177 -2.53 -8.61 -19.87
CA PHE A 177 -2.45 -7.16 -19.69
C PHE A 177 -1.21 -6.86 -18.88
N ALA A 178 -0.22 -6.19 -19.46
CA ALA A 178 1.05 -5.93 -18.81
C ALA A 178 1.53 -4.51 -19.12
N PRO A 179 1.79 -3.67 -18.10
CA PRO A 179 2.39 -2.37 -18.33
C PRO A 179 3.88 -2.50 -18.70
N ALA A 180 4.39 -1.56 -19.49
CA ALA A 180 5.78 -1.40 -19.84
C ALA A 180 6.26 0.03 -19.57
N GLY A 181 7.56 0.31 -19.63
CA GLY A 181 8.14 1.66 -19.48
C GLY A 181 8.25 2.15 -18.03
N GLY A 182 7.87 1.33 -17.04
CA GLY A 182 7.98 1.63 -15.60
C GLY A 182 6.86 2.52 -15.07
N VAL A 183 6.86 2.75 -13.76
CA VAL A 183 5.72 3.35 -13.02
C VAL A 183 5.48 4.84 -13.28
N THR A 184 6.45 5.57 -13.78
CA THR A 184 6.34 7.04 -13.97
C THR A 184 6.01 7.43 -15.41
N HIS A 185 6.54 6.70 -16.40
CA HIS A 185 6.42 7.05 -17.82
C HIS A 185 5.89 5.90 -18.67
N GLY A 186 5.38 4.85 -18.02
CA GLY A 186 4.95 3.65 -18.70
C GLY A 186 3.63 3.79 -19.45
N TRP A 187 3.26 2.71 -20.09
CA TRP A 187 2.03 2.55 -20.84
C TRP A 187 1.48 1.13 -20.63
N GLN A 188 0.22 0.90 -21.01
CA GLN A 188 -0.40 -0.41 -20.91
C GLN A 188 -0.31 -1.16 -22.24
N GLU A 189 0.42 -2.28 -22.24
CA GLU A 189 0.38 -3.29 -23.30
C GLU A 189 -0.70 -4.33 -23.03
N VAL A 190 -1.26 -4.88 -24.11
CA VAL A 190 -2.06 -6.11 -24.08
C VAL A 190 -1.50 -7.08 -25.09
N LEU A 191 -1.25 -8.30 -24.64
CA LEU A 191 -0.82 -9.42 -25.46
C LEU A 191 -1.99 -10.36 -25.68
N ARG A 192 -2.14 -10.91 -26.90
CA ARG A 192 -3.22 -11.80 -27.28
C ARG A 192 -2.72 -13.03 -28.04
N SER A 193 -3.23 -14.20 -27.73
CA SER A 193 -2.94 -15.45 -28.44
C SER A 193 -4.10 -16.44 -28.38
N LYS A 194 -4.19 -17.31 -29.38
CA LYS A 194 -5.07 -18.51 -29.36
C LYS A 194 -4.50 -19.66 -28.54
N ASN A 195 -3.21 -19.61 -28.20
CA ASN A 195 -2.54 -20.65 -27.44
C ASN A 195 -1.94 -20.00 -26.15
N VAL A 196 -2.11 -20.68 -25.03
CA VAL A 196 -1.62 -20.22 -23.72
C VAL A 196 -0.12 -19.92 -23.68
N TYR A 197 0.67 -20.59 -24.48
CA TYR A 197 2.12 -20.38 -24.63
C TYR A 197 2.51 -19.52 -25.85
N GLY A 198 1.54 -18.88 -26.48
CA GLY A 198 1.79 -18.04 -27.67
C GLY A 198 1.88 -18.81 -28.99
N PRO A 199 2.39 -18.13 -30.05
CA PRO A 199 2.94 -16.76 -30.01
C PRO A 199 1.88 -15.72 -29.68
N TYR A 200 2.28 -14.67 -28.97
CA TYR A 200 1.43 -13.54 -28.62
C TYR A 200 1.64 -12.37 -29.58
N GLU A 201 0.55 -11.82 -30.11
CA GLU A 201 0.52 -10.48 -30.70
C GLU A 201 0.41 -9.45 -29.56
N ASN A 202 0.94 -8.25 -29.72
CA ASN A 202 0.81 -7.19 -28.73
C ASN A 202 0.32 -5.89 -29.31
N ARG A 203 -0.32 -5.07 -28.48
CA ARG A 203 -0.70 -3.67 -28.76
C ARG A 203 -0.59 -2.83 -27.51
N THR A 204 -0.12 -1.59 -27.68
CA THR A 204 -0.32 -0.52 -26.72
C THR A 204 -1.78 -0.10 -26.76
N VAL A 205 -2.47 -0.15 -25.61
CA VAL A 205 -3.92 0.11 -25.51
C VAL A 205 -4.26 1.33 -24.65
N MET A 206 -3.29 1.82 -23.88
CA MET A 206 -3.41 3.06 -23.12
C MET A 206 -2.03 3.63 -22.80
N HIS A 207 -1.88 4.94 -22.90
CA HIS A 207 -0.73 5.71 -22.45
C HIS A 207 -1.19 7.01 -21.77
N GLN A 208 -0.27 7.75 -21.16
CA GLN A 208 -0.60 9.01 -20.50
C GLN A 208 -1.27 10.02 -21.46
N GLY A 209 -0.80 10.10 -22.72
CA GLY A 209 -1.26 11.08 -23.69
C GLY A 209 -1.08 12.51 -23.21
N ASN A 210 -2.10 13.34 -23.45
CA ASN A 210 -2.12 14.75 -23.05
C ASN A 210 -2.66 14.96 -21.64
N THR A 211 -2.80 13.90 -20.85
CA THR A 211 -3.31 13.98 -19.46
C THR A 211 -2.15 14.17 -18.47
N ASP A 212 -2.48 14.51 -17.25
CA ASP A 212 -1.55 14.54 -16.12
C ASP A 212 -1.61 13.26 -15.26
N ILE A 213 -2.29 12.22 -15.74
CA ILE A 213 -2.31 10.89 -15.14
C ILE A 213 -1.17 10.09 -15.77
N ASN A 214 -0.01 10.10 -15.11
CA ASN A 214 1.20 9.47 -15.62
C ASN A 214 1.11 7.95 -15.60
N GLY A 215 1.93 7.31 -16.42
CA GLY A 215 2.27 5.91 -16.47
C GLY A 215 1.24 4.93 -15.94
N PRO A 216 0.15 4.59 -16.67
CA PRO A 216 -0.78 3.58 -16.20
C PRO A 216 -0.03 2.28 -15.88
N HIS A 217 -0.21 1.78 -14.64
CA HIS A 217 0.59 0.67 -14.14
C HIS A 217 -0.23 -0.26 -13.26
N GLN A 218 0.12 -1.56 -13.25
CA GLN A 218 -0.46 -2.61 -12.42
C GLN A 218 -1.99 -2.68 -12.49
N GLY A 219 -2.54 -2.53 -13.69
CA GLY A 219 -3.98 -2.47 -13.87
C GLY A 219 -4.67 -3.84 -13.89
N GLY A 220 -5.98 -3.80 -13.68
CA GLY A 220 -6.87 -4.96 -13.77
C GLY A 220 -8.13 -4.63 -14.57
N TRP A 221 -8.45 -5.50 -15.54
CA TRP A 221 -9.70 -5.45 -16.27
C TRP A 221 -10.81 -6.18 -15.50
N VAL A 222 -12.00 -5.61 -15.53
CA VAL A 222 -13.20 -6.16 -14.92
C VAL A 222 -14.44 -5.78 -15.74
N ASP A 223 -15.44 -6.66 -15.78
CA ASP A 223 -16.75 -6.42 -16.34
C ASP A 223 -17.78 -6.07 -15.25
N THR A 224 -18.87 -5.42 -15.63
CA THR A 224 -20.03 -5.17 -14.73
C THR A 224 -21.12 -6.20 -14.95
N PRO A 225 -22.09 -6.34 -14.02
CA PRO A 225 -23.26 -7.19 -14.23
C PRO A 225 -24.08 -6.86 -15.47
N THR A 226 -23.99 -5.63 -15.96
CA THR A 226 -24.70 -5.15 -17.17
C THR A 226 -23.87 -5.30 -18.45
N GLY A 227 -22.65 -5.86 -18.36
CA GLY A 227 -21.80 -6.12 -19.53
C GLY A 227 -20.92 -4.95 -19.96
N GLU A 228 -20.76 -3.93 -19.14
CA GLU A 228 -19.74 -2.90 -19.39
C GLU A 228 -18.37 -3.40 -18.94
N HIS A 229 -17.33 -2.89 -19.59
CA HIS A 229 -15.93 -3.24 -19.28
C HIS A 229 -15.20 -2.03 -18.72
N TRP A 230 -14.43 -2.23 -17.68
CA TRP A 230 -13.68 -1.21 -16.96
C TRP A 230 -12.27 -1.67 -16.64
N PHE A 231 -11.36 -0.70 -16.46
CA PHE A 231 -9.96 -0.96 -16.11
C PHE A 231 -9.55 -0.05 -14.95
N ILE A 232 -9.04 -0.67 -13.88
CA ILE A 232 -8.45 0.05 -12.75
C ILE A 232 -6.95 -0.01 -12.88
N HIS A 233 -6.25 1.10 -12.75
CA HIS A 233 -4.80 1.18 -12.69
C HIS A 233 -4.37 2.24 -11.68
N PHE A 234 -3.10 2.33 -11.35
CA PHE A 234 -2.60 3.42 -10.54
C PHE A 234 -1.77 4.44 -11.33
N GLN A 235 -1.67 5.63 -10.76
CA GLN A 235 -0.74 6.71 -11.07
C GLN A 235 0.27 6.83 -9.95
N ASP A 236 1.56 7.01 -10.24
CA ASP A 236 2.58 7.36 -9.23
C ASP A 236 2.50 8.87 -8.94
N ALA A 237 1.89 9.19 -7.79
CA ALA A 237 1.68 10.57 -7.32
C ALA A 237 2.70 10.99 -6.24
N ILE A 238 3.91 10.47 -6.32
CA ILE A 238 5.10 10.82 -5.52
C ILE A 238 4.82 10.68 -4.00
N GLU A 239 4.79 11.79 -3.25
CA GLU A 239 4.59 11.81 -1.78
C GLU A 239 3.22 11.30 -1.36
N TYR A 240 2.22 11.39 -2.22
CA TYR A 240 0.87 10.87 -1.99
C TYR A 240 0.73 9.38 -2.31
N GLY A 241 1.76 8.78 -2.92
CA GLY A 241 1.79 7.39 -3.28
C GLY A 241 1.09 7.06 -4.58
N ARG A 242 0.51 5.87 -4.64
CA ARG A 242 -0.12 5.33 -5.85
C ARG A 242 -1.62 5.55 -5.79
N ILE A 243 -2.11 6.51 -6.59
CA ILE A 243 -3.52 6.86 -6.68
C ILE A 243 -4.17 6.01 -7.77
N THR A 244 -5.30 5.39 -7.47
CA THR A 244 -6.04 4.55 -8.41
C THR A 244 -6.99 5.37 -9.28
N HIS A 245 -7.07 4.99 -10.56
CA HIS A 245 -7.95 5.54 -11.56
C HIS A 245 -8.81 4.45 -12.18
N LEU A 246 -10.05 4.80 -12.54
CA LEU A 246 -11.00 3.91 -13.21
C LEU A 246 -11.23 4.43 -14.62
N ASN A 247 -11.03 3.58 -15.63
CA ASN A 247 -11.19 3.93 -17.03
C ASN A 247 -12.19 2.99 -17.73
N PRO A 248 -13.02 3.51 -18.69
CA PRO A 248 -13.84 2.66 -19.53
C PRO A 248 -12.98 1.82 -20.46
N VAL A 249 -13.48 0.64 -20.84
CA VAL A 249 -12.83 -0.23 -21.83
C VAL A 249 -13.83 -0.50 -22.96
N ASN A 250 -13.41 -0.25 -24.19
CA ASN A 250 -14.16 -0.55 -25.39
C ASN A 250 -13.45 -1.62 -26.21
N TRP A 251 -14.07 -2.80 -26.35
CA TRP A 251 -13.53 -3.89 -27.17
C TRP A 251 -13.85 -3.66 -28.66
N LYS A 252 -12.79 -3.68 -29.49
CA LYS A 252 -12.92 -3.58 -30.95
C LYS A 252 -11.95 -4.54 -31.62
N ASP A 253 -12.46 -5.37 -32.51
CA ASP A 253 -11.67 -6.37 -33.26
C ASP A 253 -10.84 -7.31 -32.37
N GLY A 254 -11.37 -7.61 -31.16
CA GLY A 254 -10.70 -8.42 -30.14
C GLY A 254 -9.54 -7.71 -29.43
N TRP A 255 -9.53 -6.38 -29.42
CA TRP A 255 -8.58 -5.57 -28.66
C TRP A 255 -9.30 -4.57 -27.76
N PRO A 256 -8.87 -4.40 -26.50
CA PRO A 256 -9.41 -3.37 -25.64
C PRO A 256 -8.77 -2.02 -25.97
N LEU A 257 -9.59 -0.99 -26.09
CA LEU A 257 -9.17 0.40 -26.03
C LEU A 257 -9.54 0.88 -24.63
N ILE A 258 -8.55 1.28 -23.84
CA ILE A 258 -8.71 1.65 -22.43
C ILE A 258 -8.68 3.18 -22.30
N GLY A 259 -9.72 3.77 -21.70
CA GLY A 259 -9.88 5.23 -21.66
C GLY A 259 -10.52 5.78 -22.93
N ILE A 260 -10.08 6.93 -23.41
CA ILE A 260 -10.58 7.62 -24.60
C ILE A 260 -9.43 7.90 -25.55
N ASP A 261 -9.59 7.49 -26.80
CA ASP A 261 -8.69 7.87 -27.89
C ASP A 261 -9.08 9.27 -28.39
N THR A 262 -8.31 10.29 -28.01
CA THR A 262 -8.61 11.69 -28.29
C THR A 262 -8.05 12.19 -29.62
N ASN A 263 -7.06 11.49 -30.17
CA ASN A 263 -6.32 11.87 -31.37
C ASN A 263 -6.49 10.90 -32.55
N ASN A 264 -7.24 9.81 -32.35
CA ASN A 264 -7.51 8.75 -33.33
C ASN A 264 -6.26 7.94 -33.74
N ASP A 265 -5.31 7.74 -32.83
CA ASP A 265 -4.14 6.90 -33.07
C ASP A 265 -4.38 5.43 -32.69
N GLY A 266 -5.53 5.12 -32.12
CA GLY A 266 -5.92 3.78 -31.67
C GLY A 266 -5.44 3.45 -30.26
N ILE A 267 -4.88 4.40 -29.52
CA ILE A 267 -4.41 4.24 -28.14
C ILE A 267 -5.26 5.12 -27.22
N GLY A 268 -5.76 4.58 -26.13
CA GLY A 268 -6.57 5.35 -25.18
C GLY A 268 -5.72 6.19 -24.23
N GLU A 269 -6.34 7.24 -23.70
CA GLU A 269 -5.80 8.11 -22.66
C GLU A 269 -6.66 8.01 -21.41
N PRO A 270 -6.09 8.11 -20.19
CA PRO A 270 -6.85 8.08 -18.94
C PRO A 270 -7.90 9.20 -18.88
N VAL A 271 -9.04 8.92 -18.26
CA VAL A 271 -10.10 9.92 -18.07
C VAL A 271 -10.09 10.45 -16.64
N ARG A 272 -10.16 11.80 -16.49
CA ARG A 272 -10.34 12.43 -15.18
C ARG A 272 -11.77 12.41 -14.73
N GLN A 273 -12.70 12.42 -15.67
CA GLN A 273 -14.13 12.46 -15.43
C GLN A 273 -14.85 11.62 -16.49
N HIS A 274 -15.73 10.77 -16.03
CA HIS A 274 -16.55 9.91 -16.87
C HIS A 274 -17.88 9.62 -16.18
N ARG A 275 -18.87 9.13 -16.91
CA ARG A 275 -20.07 8.57 -16.28
C ARG A 275 -19.68 7.40 -15.39
N LYS A 276 -20.45 7.18 -14.31
CA LYS A 276 -20.24 6.00 -13.46
C LYS A 276 -20.51 4.71 -14.23
N PRO A 277 -19.86 3.58 -13.84
CA PRO A 277 -20.21 2.26 -14.35
C PRO A 277 -21.69 1.96 -14.16
N ASN A 278 -22.31 1.36 -15.16
CA ASN A 278 -23.65 0.81 -15.01
C ASN A 278 -23.54 -0.56 -14.33
N VAL A 279 -24.02 -0.65 -13.11
CA VAL A 279 -24.03 -1.87 -12.29
C VAL A 279 -25.48 -2.33 -11.99
N GLY A 280 -26.49 -1.73 -12.66
CA GLY A 280 -27.90 -2.08 -12.49
C GLY A 280 -28.61 -1.39 -11.31
N GLY A 281 -27.94 -0.47 -10.61
CA GLY A 281 -28.51 0.24 -9.46
C GLY A 281 -27.69 1.41 -9.00
N SER A 282 -28.13 2.08 -7.92
CA SER A 282 -27.37 3.12 -7.23
C SER A 282 -26.96 2.62 -5.85
N HIS A 283 -25.75 2.95 -5.44
CA HIS A 283 -25.17 2.50 -4.17
C HIS A 283 -24.75 3.70 -3.32
N PRO A 284 -24.71 3.55 -1.98
CA PRO A 284 -24.29 4.62 -1.09
C PRO A 284 -22.81 4.97 -1.33
N ILE A 285 -22.47 6.22 -1.06
CA ILE A 285 -21.08 6.66 -1.04
C ILE A 285 -20.43 6.10 0.22
N VAL A 286 -19.40 5.29 0.04
CA VAL A 286 -18.55 4.77 1.09
C VAL A 286 -17.09 5.09 0.77
N THR A 287 -16.26 5.20 1.80
CA THR A 287 -14.81 5.44 1.67
C THR A 287 -14.07 4.61 2.70
N PRO A 288 -12.79 4.26 2.47
CA PRO A 288 -11.95 3.71 3.53
C PRO A 288 -11.92 4.63 4.75
N PRO A 289 -11.87 4.09 5.97
CA PRO A 289 -11.78 4.90 7.18
C PRO A 289 -10.43 5.64 7.23
N ASP A 290 -10.43 6.80 7.90
CA ASP A 290 -9.22 7.58 8.17
C ASP A 290 -9.09 7.96 9.65
N SER A 291 -10.10 8.62 10.21
CA SER A 291 -10.13 9.03 11.62
C SER A 291 -10.41 7.84 12.55
N ASP A 292 -9.91 7.94 13.79
CA ASP A 292 -10.14 6.93 14.81
C ASP A 292 -10.33 7.59 16.19
N GLU A 293 -11.43 7.25 16.85
CA GLU A 293 -11.78 7.72 18.19
C GLU A 293 -11.31 6.71 19.27
N PHE A 294 -10.68 5.62 18.87
CA PHE A 294 -10.21 4.52 19.73
C PHE A 294 -11.25 3.98 20.70
N ASP A 295 -12.51 3.93 20.27
CA ASP A 295 -13.64 3.44 21.05
C ASP A 295 -14.06 2.00 20.72
N SER A 296 -13.32 1.34 19.82
CA SER A 296 -13.43 -0.09 19.53
C SER A 296 -12.53 -0.93 20.46
N VAL A 297 -12.60 -2.24 20.34
CA VAL A 297 -11.69 -3.19 21.02
C VAL A 297 -10.44 -3.49 20.21
N GLU A 298 -10.44 -3.13 18.93
CA GLU A 298 -9.36 -3.35 17.98
C GLU A 298 -9.01 -2.04 17.23
N LEU A 299 -7.80 -1.94 16.75
CA LEU A 299 -7.39 -0.85 15.86
C LEU A 299 -8.24 -0.85 14.58
N GLY A 300 -8.60 0.34 14.11
CA GLY A 300 -9.24 0.50 12.82
C GLY A 300 -8.39 -0.08 11.69
N LEU A 301 -9.04 -0.57 10.63
CA LEU A 301 -8.38 -1.24 9.52
C LEU A 301 -7.38 -0.35 8.75
N GLN A 302 -7.47 0.97 8.89
CA GLN A 302 -6.58 1.94 8.27
C GLN A 302 -5.16 1.94 8.88
N TRP A 303 -4.97 1.39 10.07
CA TRP A 303 -3.70 1.38 10.76
C TRP A 303 -2.78 0.26 10.31
N GLN A 304 -1.51 0.58 10.16
CA GLN A 304 -0.45 -0.36 9.80
C GLN A 304 0.81 -0.09 10.60
N TRP A 305 1.43 -1.16 11.08
CA TRP A 305 2.75 -1.11 11.70
C TRP A 305 3.85 -1.09 10.63
N HIS A 306 4.98 -0.50 10.99
CA HIS A 306 6.15 -0.41 10.12
C HIS A 306 6.84 -1.76 9.87
N ALA A 307 6.58 -2.74 10.73
CA ALA A 307 7.01 -4.14 10.63
C ALA A 307 6.00 -5.05 11.35
N ASN A 308 6.28 -6.34 11.44
CA ASN A 308 5.43 -7.28 12.19
C ASN A 308 5.30 -6.88 13.65
N PRO A 309 4.06 -6.66 14.17
CA PRO A 309 3.85 -6.11 15.51
C PRO A 309 4.15 -7.13 16.62
N LYS A 310 4.56 -6.61 17.79
CA LYS A 310 4.54 -7.32 19.07
C LYS A 310 3.23 -7.00 19.81
N ASN A 311 2.69 -7.95 20.53
CA ASN A 311 1.48 -7.77 21.34
C ASN A 311 1.64 -6.71 22.45
N THR A 312 2.87 -6.33 22.76
CA THR A 312 3.21 -5.37 23.82
C THR A 312 3.32 -3.92 23.33
N TRP A 313 3.11 -3.64 22.04
CA TRP A 313 3.27 -2.28 21.51
C TRP A 313 2.07 -1.38 21.76
N ALA A 314 0.87 -1.96 21.73
CA ALA A 314 -0.35 -1.19 21.84
C ALA A 314 -1.43 -1.90 22.66
N PHE A 315 -2.26 -1.08 23.28
CA PHE A 315 -3.48 -1.52 23.97
C PHE A 315 -4.58 -0.49 23.75
N ILE A 316 -5.72 -0.91 23.23
CA ILE A 316 -6.90 -0.06 23.17
C ILE A 316 -7.72 -0.28 24.42
N ASN A 317 -8.09 0.81 25.09
CA ASN A 317 -8.97 0.80 26.22
C ASN A 317 -10.34 1.39 25.83
N PRO A 318 -11.31 0.56 25.44
CA PRO A 318 -12.61 1.06 25.00
C PRO A 318 -13.40 1.76 26.11
N GLY A 319 -13.14 1.41 27.37
CA GLY A 319 -13.75 2.08 28.53
C GLY A 319 -13.27 3.51 28.74
N LYS A 320 -12.04 3.82 28.33
CA LYS A 320 -11.45 5.16 28.34
C LYS A 320 -11.46 5.84 26.99
N LYS A 321 -11.81 5.10 25.93
CA LYS A 321 -11.75 5.56 24.54
C LYS A 321 -10.37 6.15 24.21
N ASN A 322 -9.35 5.36 24.38
CA ASN A 322 -7.98 5.75 24.04
C ASN A 322 -7.13 4.58 23.55
N LEU A 323 -6.16 4.90 22.70
CA LEU A 323 -5.08 4.04 22.31
C LEU A 323 -3.89 4.30 23.23
N ARG A 324 -3.39 3.26 23.88
CA ARG A 324 -2.12 3.30 24.60
C ARG A 324 -1.02 2.70 23.76
N LEU A 325 0.04 3.48 23.51
CA LEU A 325 1.29 2.98 22.97
C LEU A 325 2.31 2.87 24.11
N PHE A 326 2.86 1.67 24.29
CA PHE A 326 3.97 1.46 25.22
C PHE A 326 5.28 1.82 24.54
N SER A 327 6.21 2.45 25.26
CA SER A 327 7.51 2.73 24.70
C SER A 327 8.30 1.43 24.50
N ASP A 328 8.65 1.10 23.26
CA ASP A 328 9.57 -0.01 22.97
C ASP A 328 10.96 0.54 22.66
N GLN A 329 11.96 -0.31 22.86
CA GLN A 329 13.36 0.08 22.68
C GLN A 329 13.66 0.29 21.19
N LEU A 330 14.41 1.36 20.90
CA LEU A 330 15.00 1.52 19.58
C LEU A 330 15.90 0.34 19.25
N PRO A 331 15.92 -0.16 18.01
CA PRO A 331 16.89 -1.17 17.60
C PRO A 331 18.32 -0.70 17.88
N GLU A 332 19.19 -1.60 18.33
CA GLU A 332 20.54 -1.28 18.83
C GLU A 332 21.38 -0.42 17.89
N ASN A 333 21.23 -0.63 16.59
CA ASN A 333 21.96 0.08 15.53
C ASN A 333 21.10 1.10 14.77
N ALA A 334 19.93 1.48 15.31
CA ALA A 334 19.06 2.44 14.64
C ALA A 334 19.65 3.85 14.78
N SER A 335 20.03 4.47 13.66
CA SER A 335 20.47 5.86 13.59
C SER A 335 19.34 6.85 13.61
N ASN A 336 18.13 6.42 13.25
CA ASN A 336 16.92 7.22 13.12
C ASN A 336 15.65 6.35 13.11
N TYR A 337 14.46 6.96 13.00
CA TYR A 337 13.19 6.24 13.05
C TYR A 337 12.82 5.47 11.77
N TYR A 338 13.53 5.64 10.68
CA TYR A 338 13.35 4.83 9.48
C TYR A 338 13.56 3.33 9.76
N GLN A 339 14.38 3.01 10.75
CA GLN A 339 14.70 1.63 11.16
C GLN A 339 13.82 1.11 12.31
N VAL A 340 12.87 1.92 12.80
CA VAL A 340 12.03 1.57 13.97
C VAL A 340 10.80 0.76 13.55
N PRO A 341 10.59 -0.46 14.07
CA PRO A 341 9.49 -1.32 13.66
C PRO A 341 8.11 -0.91 14.23
N HIS A 342 8.07 -0.26 15.38
CA HIS A 342 6.85 0.03 16.16
C HIS A 342 6.30 1.45 15.93
N LEU A 343 6.38 1.92 14.70
CA LEU A 343 5.63 3.11 14.25
C LEU A 343 4.25 2.66 13.78
N LEU A 344 3.20 3.31 14.27
CA LEU A 344 1.82 3.03 13.91
C LEU A 344 1.33 4.12 12.94
N LEU A 345 1.14 3.75 11.68
CA LEU A 345 1.03 4.70 10.58
C LEU A 345 -0.23 4.47 9.74
N GLN A 346 -0.69 5.52 9.09
CA GLN A 346 -1.73 5.50 8.06
C GLN A 346 -1.24 6.11 6.75
N LYS A 347 -1.82 5.70 5.62
CA LYS A 347 -1.65 6.36 4.33
C LYS A 347 -2.29 7.76 4.36
N PHE A 348 -1.82 8.67 3.52
CA PHE A 348 -2.46 9.96 3.32
C PHE A 348 -3.85 9.77 2.69
N PRO A 349 -4.92 10.32 3.29
CA PRO A 349 -6.29 10.12 2.81
C PRO A 349 -6.68 11.09 1.69
N ALA A 350 -5.89 12.13 1.46
CA ALA A 350 -6.11 13.17 0.46
C ALA A 350 -4.79 13.90 0.14
N ARG A 351 -4.80 14.77 -0.87
CA ARG A 351 -3.65 15.62 -1.21
C ARG A 351 -3.47 16.76 -0.22
N SER A 352 -4.56 17.31 0.28
CA SER A 352 -4.56 18.33 1.33
C SER A 352 -5.39 17.87 2.50
N PHE A 353 -4.85 17.93 3.71
CA PHE A 353 -5.55 17.53 4.92
C PHE A 353 -4.85 18.05 6.18
N THR A 354 -5.58 18.03 7.27
CA THR A 354 -5.06 18.26 8.62
C THR A 354 -5.33 17.02 9.48
N VAL A 355 -4.36 16.66 10.30
CA VAL A 355 -4.48 15.62 11.33
C VAL A 355 -4.32 16.22 12.71
N ASP A 356 -5.22 15.82 13.61
CA ASP A 356 -5.22 16.21 15.03
C ASP A 356 -5.19 14.97 15.92
N THR A 357 -4.38 15.04 16.99
CA THR A 357 -4.41 14.06 18.08
C THR A 357 -4.23 14.74 19.42
N LYS A 358 -4.83 14.18 20.48
CA LYS A 358 -4.56 14.58 21.86
C LYS A 358 -3.82 13.44 22.55
N MET A 359 -2.67 13.73 23.12
CA MET A 359 -1.81 12.78 23.78
C MET A 359 -1.60 13.13 25.25
N THR A 360 -1.63 12.13 26.12
CA THR A 360 -1.13 12.21 27.51
C THR A 360 0.05 11.28 27.65
N PHE A 361 1.25 11.85 27.76
CA PHE A 361 2.50 11.11 27.84
C PHE A 361 2.85 10.81 29.31
N LYS A 362 3.13 9.55 29.63
CA LYS A 362 3.59 9.10 30.94
C LYS A 362 4.87 8.30 30.79
N PRO A 363 6.01 9.01 30.69
CA PRO A 363 7.32 8.37 30.61
C PRO A 363 7.66 7.70 31.93
N SER A 364 8.61 6.78 31.91
CA SER A 364 9.23 6.29 33.13
C SER A 364 10.26 7.32 33.62
N ASP A 365 10.18 7.71 34.89
CA ASP A 365 11.06 8.73 35.51
C ASP A 365 12.57 8.43 35.39
N LYS A 366 12.94 7.21 35.03
CA LYS A 366 14.34 6.78 34.91
C LYS A 366 14.85 6.73 33.46
N LYS A 367 14.06 7.19 32.47
CA LYS A 367 14.34 6.94 31.04
C LYS A 367 14.49 8.25 30.26
N LEU A 368 15.67 8.81 30.34
CA LEU A 368 16.06 9.93 29.48
C LEU A 368 15.95 9.53 28.00
N GLY A 369 15.41 10.44 27.18
CA GLY A 369 15.22 10.25 25.75
C GLY A 369 14.00 9.38 25.39
N GLU A 370 13.13 9.02 26.35
CA GLU A 370 11.83 8.45 26.05
C GLU A 370 10.99 9.52 25.37
N ARG A 371 10.35 9.16 24.23
CA ARG A 371 9.71 10.12 23.34
C ARG A 371 8.45 9.54 22.71
N ALA A 372 7.36 10.33 22.71
CA ALA A 372 6.10 9.96 22.08
C ALA A 372 5.49 11.14 21.32
N GLY A 373 4.83 10.86 20.19
CA GLY A 373 4.23 11.94 19.40
C GLY A 373 3.69 11.54 18.05
N LEU A 374 3.63 12.55 17.18
CA LEU A 374 3.14 12.52 15.81
C LEU A 374 4.32 12.51 14.83
N ILE A 375 4.22 11.71 13.76
CA ILE A 375 5.27 11.57 12.75
C ILE A 375 4.68 11.57 11.34
N ILE A 376 5.39 12.19 10.38
CA ILE A 376 5.24 11.96 8.94
C ILE A 376 6.47 11.19 8.49
N MET A 377 6.25 9.99 7.95
CA MET A 377 7.30 9.04 7.58
C MET A 377 7.32 8.76 6.09
N GLY A 378 8.43 9.02 5.46
CA GLY A 378 8.80 8.60 4.12
C GLY A 378 10.23 8.07 4.09
N ARG A 379 11.02 8.36 3.05
CA ARG A 379 12.48 8.12 3.03
C ARG A 379 13.28 9.12 3.86
N SER A 380 12.66 10.25 4.14
CA SER A 380 12.98 11.21 5.18
C SER A 380 11.76 11.33 6.09
N TYR A 381 11.87 11.93 7.27
CA TYR A 381 10.73 12.12 8.15
C TYR A 381 10.83 13.38 9.01
N ALA A 382 9.68 13.82 9.52
CA ALA A 382 9.58 14.85 10.55
C ALA A 382 8.68 14.36 11.69
N SER A 383 9.04 14.70 12.93
CA SER A 383 8.28 14.32 14.12
C SER A 383 8.12 15.49 15.10
N LEU A 384 6.93 15.58 15.69
CA LEU A 384 6.62 16.49 16.80
C LEU A 384 6.21 15.67 18.01
N ALA A 385 6.99 15.76 19.12
CA ALA A 385 6.86 14.81 20.22
C ALA A 385 7.18 15.46 21.58
N LEU A 386 6.67 14.85 22.65
CA LEU A 386 7.17 15.08 24.00
C LEU A 386 8.37 14.16 24.27
N GLU A 387 9.44 14.73 24.80
CA GLU A 387 10.70 14.04 25.12
C GLU A 387 11.11 14.29 26.56
N VAL A 388 11.59 13.25 27.25
CA VAL A 388 12.15 13.35 28.59
C VAL A 388 13.61 13.76 28.52
N ARG A 389 13.97 14.88 29.20
CA ARG A 389 15.34 15.36 29.38
C ARG A 389 15.69 15.44 30.86
N GLU A 390 16.96 15.69 31.19
CA GLU A 390 17.46 15.72 32.57
C GLU A 390 16.70 16.69 33.48
N ASP A 391 16.30 17.81 32.94
CA ASP A 391 15.66 18.89 33.67
C ASP A 391 14.14 19.01 33.47
N GLY A 392 13.53 18.00 32.76
CA GLY A 392 12.09 17.94 32.58
C GLY A 392 11.62 17.43 31.23
N LEU A 393 10.36 17.76 30.91
CA LEU A 393 9.70 17.37 29.70
C LEU A 393 9.81 18.48 28.66
N TYR A 394 10.12 18.12 27.41
CA TYR A 394 10.24 19.05 26.29
C TYR A 394 9.34 18.63 25.16
N LEU A 395 8.73 19.59 24.49
CA LEU A 395 8.18 19.42 23.16
C LEU A 395 9.32 19.67 22.17
N VAL A 396 9.57 18.70 21.31
CA VAL A 396 10.65 18.75 20.33
C VAL A 396 10.12 18.53 18.92
N PHE A 397 10.69 19.25 17.95
CA PHE A 397 10.44 19.03 16.53
C PHE A 397 11.74 18.67 15.84
N ASN A 398 11.77 17.47 15.28
CA ASN A 398 12.95 16.89 14.64
C ASN A 398 12.67 16.53 13.19
N ILE A 399 13.68 16.71 12.34
CA ILE A 399 13.70 16.25 10.94
C ILE A 399 14.92 15.34 10.76
N SER A 400 14.74 14.24 10.05
CA SER A 400 15.84 13.44 9.52
C SER A 400 15.71 13.45 8.00
N ASP A 401 16.51 14.26 7.34
CA ASP A 401 16.70 14.25 5.91
C ASP A 401 17.55 13.06 5.52
N ASP A 402 17.19 12.39 4.40
CA ASP A 402 17.88 11.16 3.96
C ASP A 402 17.93 10.04 5.04
N ALA A 403 16.87 9.93 5.85
CA ALA A 403 16.76 8.91 6.90
C ALA A 403 17.00 7.48 6.38
N GLN A 404 16.61 7.20 5.13
CA GLN A 404 16.86 5.91 4.46
C GLN A 404 18.34 5.54 4.37
N TYR A 405 19.25 6.52 4.38
CA TYR A 405 20.71 6.32 4.35
C TYR A 405 21.35 6.45 5.72
N GLY A 406 20.54 6.49 6.79
CA GLY A 406 21.03 6.55 8.17
C GLY A 406 21.35 7.95 8.67
N ALA A 407 20.91 9.01 7.97
CA ALA A 407 21.09 10.38 8.46
C ALA A 407 20.46 10.57 9.84
N PRO A 408 21.12 11.24 10.78
CA PRO A 408 20.58 11.50 12.11
C PRO A 408 19.44 12.51 12.08
N GLU A 409 18.69 12.58 13.18
CA GLU A 409 17.74 13.67 13.42
C GLU A 409 18.45 14.98 13.68
N VAL A 410 17.88 16.06 13.17
CA VAL A 410 18.24 17.44 13.50
C VAL A 410 17.07 18.08 14.26
N GLU A 411 17.35 18.61 15.44
CA GLU A 411 16.37 19.34 16.24
C GLU A 411 16.20 20.78 15.70
N HIS A 412 15.00 21.11 15.28
CA HIS A 412 14.62 22.42 14.75
C HIS A 412 13.86 23.28 15.78
N PHE A 413 13.28 22.63 16.79
CA PHE A 413 12.55 23.33 17.85
C PHE A 413 12.57 22.50 19.13
N ALA A 414 12.72 23.19 20.28
CA ALA A 414 12.53 22.61 21.60
C ALA A 414 11.93 23.66 22.55
N GLU A 415 10.91 23.26 23.31
CA GLU A 415 10.27 24.10 24.35
C GLU A 415 9.99 23.25 25.59
N LYS A 416 10.39 23.73 26.77
CA LYS A 416 10.13 23.06 28.04
C LYS A 416 8.65 23.11 28.39
N MET A 417 8.06 21.96 28.70
CA MET A 417 6.65 21.83 28.96
C MET A 417 6.34 21.64 30.43
N ALA A 418 5.34 22.37 30.92
CA ALA A 418 4.81 22.20 32.28
C ALA A 418 3.72 21.13 32.39
N THR A 419 3.29 20.56 31.27
CA THR A 419 2.21 19.55 31.19
C THR A 419 2.66 18.37 30.35
N ASN A 420 2.17 17.19 30.68
CA ASN A 420 2.34 15.96 29.91
C ASN A 420 1.16 15.66 28.97
N THR A 421 0.16 16.53 28.93
CA THR A 421 -0.99 16.42 28.03
C THR A 421 -0.92 17.53 26.99
N ILE A 422 -0.98 17.16 25.72
CA ILE A 422 -0.78 18.05 24.59
C ILE A 422 -1.65 17.64 23.41
N HIS A 423 -2.08 18.62 22.63
CA HIS A 423 -2.68 18.41 21.32
C HIS A 423 -1.62 18.67 20.25
N LEU A 424 -1.43 17.70 19.37
CA LEU A 424 -0.50 17.75 18.25
C LEU A 424 -1.29 17.81 16.94
N ARG A 425 -0.81 18.62 16.02
CA ARG A 425 -1.42 18.82 14.71
C ARG A 425 -0.36 18.87 13.63
N THR A 426 -0.64 18.23 12.48
CA THR A 426 0.07 18.48 11.23
C THR A 426 -0.91 18.75 10.11
N SER A 427 -0.57 19.70 9.23
CA SER A 427 -1.35 20.00 8.02
C SER A 427 -0.45 19.83 6.81
N ILE A 428 -0.94 19.13 5.80
CA ILE A 428 -0.28 18.89 4.52
C ILE A 428 -0.99 19.68 3.44
N SER A 429 -0.23 20.44 2.63
CA SER A 429 -0.74 21.17 1.48
C SER A 429 -0.71 20.34 0.19
N ASP A 430 -1.40 20.80 -0.86
CA ASP A 430 -1.40 20.17 -2.18
C ASP A 430 -0.02 20.09 -2.82
N GLU A 431 0.93 20.92 -2.39
CA GLU A 431 2.32 20.90 -2.84
C GLU A 431 3.20 19.94 -2.01
N GLY A 432 2.62 19.11 -1.14
CA GLY A 432 3.36 18.18 -0.30
C GLY A 432 4.16 18.84 0.81
N LEU A 433 3.76 20.04 1.28
CA LEU A 433 4.41 20.72 2.38
C LEU A 433 3.67 20.48 3.69
N ALA A 434 4.35 19.90 4.67
CA ALA A 434 3.82 19.71 6.02
C ALA A 434 4.18 20.86 6.96
N THR A 435 3.21 21.29 7.76
CA THR A 435 3.40 22.23 8.87
C THR A 435 2.91 21.59 10.14
N PHE A 436 3.66 21.80 11.24
CA PHE A 436 3.34 21.25 12.54
C PHE A 436 2.93 22.35 13.51
N SER A 437 2.04 22.02 14.43
CA SER A 437 1.59 22.90 15.49
C SER A 437 1.14 22.11 16.72
N TYR A 438 1.08 22.78 17.86
CA TYR A 438 0.67 22.18 19.12
C TYR A 438 -0.19 23.11 19.96
N SER A 439 -0.93 22.53 20.91
CA SER A 439 -1.73 23.29 21.86
C SER A 439 -1.79 22.58 23.21
N THR A 440 -1.68 23.32 24.29
CA THR A 440 -1.86 22.80 25.67
C THR A 440 -3.32 22.83 26.13
N ASN A 441 -4.23 23.47 25.38
CA ASN A 441 -5.64 23.61 25.74
C ASN A 441 -6.63 23.17 24.65
N GLY A 442 -6.13 22.69 23.50
CA GLY A 442 -6.93 22.21 22.36
C GLY A 442 -7.65 23.32 21.56
N ARG A 443 -7.46 24.59 21.91
CA ARG A 443 -8.16 25.73 21.28
C ARG A 443 -7.24 26.64 20.47
N ARG A 444 -6.08 26.97 21.02
CA ARG A 444 -5.08 27.84 20.37
C ARG A 444 -3.86 26.99 20.04
N PHE A 445 -3.58 26.83 18.75
CA PHE A 445 -2.40 26.13 18.26
C PHE A 445 -1.27 27.12 17.99
N LYS A 446 -0.09 26.81 18.53
CA LYS A 446 1.18 27.48 18.22
C LYS A 446 1.86 26.74 17.09
N LYS A 447 2.13 27.42 15.99
CA LYS A 447 2.78 26.84 14.81
C LYS A 447 4.28 26.71 15.06
N ILE A 448 4.89 25.64 14.54
CA ILE A 448 6.34 25.50 14.40
C ILE A 448 6.73 26.20 13.09
N ASP A 449 7.71 27.09 13.15
CA ASP A 449 8.07 27.94 12.01
C ASP A 449 8.79 27.20 10.88
N THR A 450 9.36 26.04 11.17
CA THR A 450 10.05 25.19 10.17
C THR A 450 9.05 24.27 9.47
N PRO A 451 8.75 24.46 8.18
CA PRO A 451 7.96 23.52 7.40
C PRO A 451 8.81 22.31 7.00
N TYR A 452 8.14 21.21 6.67
CA TYR A 452 8.79 19.98 6.21
C TYR A 452 8.28 19.61 4.81
N PRO A 453 9.14 19.58 3.77
CA PRO A 453 8.80 19.03 2.48
C PRO A 453 8.63 17.49 2.62
N VAL A 454 7.42 17.01 2.34
CA VAL A 454 7.11 15.59 2.50
C VAL A 454 7.84 14.78 1.43
N ILE A 455 8.59 13.78 1.84
CA ILE A 455 9.29 12.86 0.94
C ILE A 455 8.55 11.52 0.94
N ARG A 456 8.30 10.97 -0.25
CA ARG A 456 7.67 9.65 -0.40
C ARG A 456 8.44 8.53 0.31
N GLY A 457 7.75 7.42 0.62
CA GLY A 457 8.36 6.18 1.04
C GLY A 457 9.02 5.41 -0.11
N HIS A 458 9.47 4.20 0.15
CA HIS A 458 10.06 3.33 -0.88
C HIS A 458 8.94 2.57 -1.61
N TRP A 459 8.67 2.91 -2.87
CA TRP A 459 7.57 2.43 -3.71
C TRP A 459 6.16 2.81 -3.23
N ILE A 460 6.03 3.60 -2.19
CA ILE A 460 4.77 4.05 -1.59
C ILE A 460 4.83 5.55 -1.33
N GLY A 461 3.69 6.17 -1.02
CA GLY A 461 3.63 7.52 -0.50
C GLY A 461 4.18 7.64 0.92
N ALA A 462 4.24 8.85 1.41
CA ALA A 462 4.46 9.10 2.82
C ALA A 462 3.27 8.62 3.65
N LYS A 463 3.50 8.43 4.94
CA LYS A 463 2.49 8.05 5.93
C LYS A 463 2.51 9.02 7.09
N VAL A 464 1.39 9.14 7.79
CA VAL A 464 1.27 9.91 9.02
C VAL A 464 0.82 9.00 10.15
N GLY A 465 1.32 9.21 11.36
CA GLY A 465 0.90 8.38 12.48
C GLY A 465 1.56 8.70 13.81
N LEU A 466 1.56 7.71 14.67
CA LEU A 466 1.89 7.82 16.09
C LEU A 466 3.09 6.93 16.43
N PHE A 467 3.83 7.33 17.43
CA PHE A 467 4.94 6.54 17.93
C PHE A 467 5.18 6.74 19.43
N ASN A 468 5.81 5.77 20.06
CA ASN A 468 6.37 5.87 21.40
C ASN A 468 7.64 5.01 21.48
N VAL A 469 8.77 5.64 21.75
CA VAL A 469 10.09 5.00 21.71
C VAL A 469 10.89 5.30 22.97
N ARG A 470 11.86 4.40 23.27
CA ARG A 470 12.86 4.60 24.33
C ARG A 470 14.24 4.16 23.85
N GLN A 471 15.28 4.77 24.41
CA GLN A 471 16.66 4.44 24.04
C GLN A 471 17.22 3.24 24.79
N LYS A 472 16.74 2.91 25.98
CA LYS A 472 17.31 1.89 26.87
C LYS A 472 16.29 0.86 27.33
N THR A 473 16.73 -0.38 27.49
CA THR A 473 15.96 -1.43 28.18
C THR A 473 15.84 -1.10 29.66
N THR A 474 14.70 -1.41 30.24
CA THR A 474 14.38 -1.16 31.65
C THR A 474 13.35 -2.17 32.14
N ASN A 475 13.16 -2.29 33.44
CA ASN A 475 12.20 -3.22 34.04
C ASN A 475 10.75 -2.88 33.69
N ASP A 476 10.46 -1.60 33.41
CA ASP A 476 9.14 -1.13 33.02
C ASP A 476 9.24 -0.04 31.97
N SER A 477 8.26 0.06 31.10
CA SER A 477 8.19 1.09 30.05
C SER A 477 7.26 2.23 30.44
N GLY A 478 7.53 3.44 29.96
CA GLY A 478 6.52 4.47 29.91
C GLY A 478 5.47 4.18 28.82
N TYR A 479 4.46 5.03 28.75
CA TYR A 479 3.40 4.92 27.76
C TYR A 479 2.86 6.30 27.36
N ALA A 480 2.20 6.32 26.21
CA ALA A 480 1.43 7.47 25.74
C ALA A 480 0.00 7.04 25.45
N ASP A 481 -0.96 7.75 26.02
CA ASP A 481 -2.39 7.56 25.76
C ASP A 481 -2.82 8.61 24.72
N PHE A 482 -3.41 8.15 23.62
CA PHE A 482 -3.96 8.98 22.54
C PHE A 482 -5.48 8.89 22.58
N ASP A 483 -6.15 10.04 22.73
CA ASP A 483 -7.62 10.07 22.87
C ASP A 483 -8.32 9.91 21.51
N TYR A 484 -7.72 10.36 20.44
CA TYR A 484 -8.23 10.28 19.08
C TYR A 484 -7.14 10.55 18.05
N PHE A 485 -7.43 10.22 16.81
CA PHE A 485 -6.64 10.60 15.62
C PHE A 485 -7.62 11.01 14.53
N ARG A 486 -7.73 12.31 14.26
CA ARG A 486 -8.79 12.87 13.41
C ARG A 486 -8.23 13.56 12.21
N PHE A 487 -8.77 13.22 11.05
CA PHE A 487 -8.53 13.92 9.80
C PHE A 487 -9.62 14.94 9.50
N SER A 488 -9.23 16.06 8.90
CA SER A 488 -10.10 17.02 8.21
C SER A 488 -9.50 17.33 6.84
N LYS A 489 -10.35 17.29 5.80
CA LYS A 489 -9.98 17.45 4.38
C LYS A 489 -10.57 18.73 3.83
#